data_182d520138c5b6ab8d5344538607a9eb
#
_entry.id   182d520138c5b6ab8d5344538607a9eb
#
_cell.length_a   1.000
_cell.length_b   1.000
_cell.length_c   1.000
_cell.angle_alpha   90.00
_cell.angle_beta   90.00
_cell.angle_gamma   90.00
#
_symmetry.space_group_name_H-M   'P 1'
#
loop_
_entity.id
_entity.type
_entity.pdbx_description
1 polymer ?
#
loop_
_entity_poly.entity_id
_entity_poly.type
_entity_poly.pdbx_seq_one_letter_code
_entity_poly.pdbx_strand_id
1 'polypeptide(L)'
;FKVIDTKKIVWLNLTGSGNETAAHLLKNKRMTIMFCSFDETPLILRLYGNANIYHESDQEYIKLKKLFKNFTGARQIIEMDINQVQTSCGYAVPFMEYKQERTQLNESDLKKGRDGIKQYWKDHNTKSLDGFETI
;
A
#
# COMPACT_ATOMS: atom_id res chain seq x y z
N PHE A 1 -5.95 -2.80 -4.03
CA PHE A 1 -5.05 -2.93 -5.17
C PHE A 1 -5.85 -2.98 -6.46
N LYS A 2 -5.44 -2.21 -7.47
CA LYS A 2 -6.05 -2.17 -8.81
C LYS A 2 -4.96 -2.11 -9.87
N VAL A 3 -5.14 -2.87 -10.94
CA VAL A 3 -4.37 -2.75 -12.18
C VAL A 3 -5.12 -1.76 -13.07
N ILE A 4 -4.48 -0.66 -13.41
CA ILE A 4 -5.07 0.39 -14.26
C ILE A 4 -4.86 0.04 -15.73
N ASP A 5 -3.64 -0.35 -16.08
CA ASP A 5 -3.25 -0.81 -17.40
C ASP A 5 -2.02 -1.72 -17.30
N THR A 6 -1.40 -2.06 -18.43
CA THR A 6 -0.25 -2.97 -18.49
C THR A 6 1.02 -2.45 -17.81
N LYS A 7 1.07 -1.16 -17.48
CA LYS A 7 2.24 -0.50 -16.89
C LYS A 7 1.93 0.28 -15.62
N LYS A 8 0.68 0.25 -15.14
CA LYS A 8 0.26 1.08 -14.02
C LYS A 8 -0.62 0.34 -13.02
N ILE A 9 -0.25 0.44 -11.78
CA ILE A 9 -1.01 -0.10 -10.66
C ILE A 9 -1.20 0.97 -9.58
N VAL A 10 -2.30 0.84 -8.84
CA VAL A 10 -2.59 1.72 -7.71
C VAL A 10 -3.13 0.92 -6.53
N TRP A 11 -2.88 1.40 -5.31
CA TRP A 11 -3.54 0.85 -4.12
C TRP A 11 -3.83 1.92 -3.09
N LEU A 12 -4.90 1.68 -2.34
CA LEU A 12 -5.25 2.47 -1.18
C LEU A 12 -4.47 1.95 0.03
N ASN A 13 -3.66 2.81 0.61
CA ASN A 13 -2.91 2.54 1.83
C ASN A 13 -3.76 2.93 3.04
N LEU A 14 -4.00 1.98 3.94
CA LEU A 14 -4.73 2.20 5.18
C LEU A 14 -3.77 2.61 6.30
N THR A 15 -4.34 3.19 7.35
CA THR A 15 -3.61 3.58 8.55
C THR A 15 -3.01 2.34 9.23
N GLY A 16 -1.73 2.40 9.52
CA GLY A 16 -0.98 1.39 10.27
C GLY A 16 -0.12 2.03 11.34
N SER A 17 0.67 1.23 12.05
CA SER A 17 1.56 1.68 13.12
C SER A 17 2.71 2.57 12.64
N GLY A 18 3.09 2.45 11.37
CA GLY A 18 4.12 3.25 10.73
C GLY A 18 3.67 3.78 9.36
N ASN A 19 4.53 4.56 8.73
CA ASN A 19 4.30 5.10 7.39
C ASN A 19 5.58 5.08 6.54
N GLU A 20 6.35 4.00 6.67
CA GLU A 20 7.70 3.84 6.10
C GLU A 20 7.74 4.00 4.58
N THR A 21 6.80 3.35 3.87
CA THR A 21 6.73 3.44 2.41
C THR A 21 6.55 4.88 1.94
N ALA A 22 5.75 5.68 2.64
CA ALA A 22 5.57 7.09 2.31
C ALA A 22 6.89 7.86 2.43
N ALA A 23 7.58 7.71 3.57
CA ALA A 23 8.87 8.35 3.81
C ALA A 23 9.90 7.99 2.72
N HIS A 24 9.99 6.71 2.38
CA HIS A 24 10.92 6.25 1.34
C HIS A 24 10.58 6.82 -0.03
N LEU A 25 9.31 6.84 -0.42
CA LEU A 25 8.88 7.38 -1.72
C LEU A 25 9.12 8.89 -1.86
N LEU A 26 9.04 9.64 -0.77
CA LEU A 26 9.39 11.08 -0.75
C LEU A 26 10.90 11.30 -0.99
N LYS A 27 11.75 10.34 -0.61
CA LYS A 27 13.20 10.40 -0.82
C LYS A 27 13.63 9.75 -2.13
N ASN A 28 13.05 8.62 -2.48
CA ASN A 28 13.38 7.85 -3.66
C ASN A 28 12.14 7.11 -4.16
N LYS A 29 11.70 7.45 -5.35
CA LYS A 29 10.49 6.89 -5.95
C LYS A 29 10.60 5.43 -6.37
N ARG A 30 11.80 4.83 -6.33
CA ARG A 30 11.98 3.41 -6.69
C ARG A 30 11.14 2.51 -5.77
N MET A 31 10.45 1.58 -6.39
CA MET A 31 9.64 0.60 -5.68
C MET A 31 9.73 -0.77 -6.33
N THR A 32 9.70 -1.78 -5.50
CA THR A 32 9.54 -3.17 -5.92
C THR A 32 8.33 -3.75 -5.19
N ILE A 33 7.44 -4.37 -5.94
CA ILE A 33 6.34 -5.17 -5.38
C ILE A 33 6.57 -6.61 -5.76
N MET A 34 6.44 -7.50 -4.79
CA MET A 34 6.62 -8.94 -4.96
C MET A 34 5.33 -9.67 -4.60
N PHE A 35 4.93 -10.58 -5.46
CA PHE A 35 3.84 -11.52 -5.23
C PHE A 35 4.40 -12.93 -5.26
N CYS A 36 4.01 -13.75 -4.29
CA CYS A 36 4.35 -15.16 -4.22
C CYS A 36 3.08 -16.00 -4.40
N SER A 37 3.14 -17.00 -5.26
CA SER A 37 2.10 -18.03 -5.31
C SER A 37 2.29 -19.00 -4.14
N PHE A 38 1.21 -19.27 -3.42
CA PHE A 38 1.16 -20.20 -2.28
C PHE A 38 0.39 -21.47 -2.61
N ASP A 39 0.08 -21.70 -3.87
CA ASP A 39 -0.70 -22.84 -4.40
C ASP A 39 0.15 -23.75 -5.31
N GLU A 40 -0.52 -24.57 -6.14
CA GLU A 40 0.08 -25.56 -7.02
C GLU A 40 1.09 -24.98 -8.04
N THR A 41 0.95 -23.71 -8.43
CA THR A 41 1.82 -23.09 -9.42
C THR A 41 2.95 -22.32 -8.75
N PRO A 42 4.18 -22.86 -8.68
CA PRO A 42 5.29 -22.20 -8.00
C PRO A 42 5.80 -21.00 -8.81
N LEU A 43 5.37 -19.82 -8.43
CA LEU A 43 5.72 -18.58 -9.14
C LEU A 43 5.99 -17.45 -8.15
N ILE A 44 7.03 -16.66 -8.43
CA ILE A 44 7.26 -15.34 -7.82
C ILE A 44 7.21 -14.31 -8.94
N LEU A 45 6.35 -13.30 -8.78
CA LEU A 45 6.25 -12.14 -9.67
C LEU A 45 6.82 -10.92 -8.96
N ARG A 46 7.72 -10.19 -9.64
CA ARG A 46 8.23 -8.89 -9.16
C ARG A 46 7.93 -7.80 -10.17
N LEU A 47 7.41 -6.70 -9.67
CA LEU A 47 7.19 -5.47 -10.42
C LEU A 47 8.21 -4.44 -9.92
N TYR A 48 9.02 -3.90 -10.82
CA TYR A 48 9.97 -2.83 -10.53
C TYR A 48 9.53 -1.56 -11.23
N GLY A 49 9.60 -0.43 -10.53
CA GLY A 49 9.17 0.84 -11.11
C GLY A 49 9.37 2.02 -10.20
N ASN A 50 8.69 3.11 -10.54
CA ASN A 50 8.66 4.32 -9.74
C ASN A 50 7.25 4.58 -9.24
N ALA A 51 7.13 4.96 -7.98
CA ALA A 51 5.82 5.22 -7.38
C ALA A 51 5.72 6.66 -6.88
N ASN A 52 4.51 7.18 -6.98
CA ASN A 52 4.10 8.44 -6.37
C ASN A 52 3.13 8.15 -5.23
N ILE A 53 3.15 9.02 -4.22
CA ILE A 53 2.21 8.98 -3.11
C ILE A 53 1.32 10.20 -3.17
N TYR A 54 0.03 10.00 -2.97
CA TYR A 54 -0.98 11.05 -2.97
C TYR A 54 -1.71 11.07 -1.65
N HIS A 55 -1.80 12.25 -1.05
CA HIS A 55 -2.50 12.53 0.19
C HIS A 55 -3.91 13.05 -0.08
N GLU A 56 -4.77 13.10 0.92
CA GLU A 56 -6.18 13.51 0.79
C GLU A 56 -6.40 14.90 0.16
N SER A 57 -5.41 15.80 0.30
CA SER A 57 -5.43 17.13 -0.31
C SER A 57 -5.15 17.15 -1.81
N ASP A 58 -4.60 16.08 -2.34
CA ASP A 58 -4.12 16.02 -3.72
C ASP A 58 -5.27 15.69 -4.69
N GLN A 59 -5.26 16.35 -5.85
CA GLN A 59 -6.29 16.11 -6.87
C GLN A 59 -6.28 14.66 -7.38
N GLU A 60 -5.10 14.07 -7.51
CA GLU A 60 -4.90 12.68 -7.91
C GLU A 60 -5.51 11.72 -6.89
N TYR A 61 -5.37 12.00 -5.59
CA TYR A 61 -6.04 11.20 -4.56
C TYR A 61 -7.56 11.22 -4.75
N ILE A 62 -8.17 12.38 -4.93
CA ILE A 62 -9.62 12.55 -5.10
C ILE A 62 -10.11 11.74 -6.33
N LYS A 63 -9.34 11.78 -7.43
CA LYS A 63 -9.63 11.04 -8.66
C LYS A 63 -9.53 9.53 -8.44
N LEU A 64 -8.41 9.06 -7.90
CA LEU A 64 -8.11 7.64 -7.75
C LEU A 64 -8.90 6.97 -6.61
N LYS A 65 -9.30 7.73 -5.58
CA LYS A 65 -10.11 7.22 -4.47
C LYS A 65 -11.42 6.58 -4.92
N LYS A 66 -11.99 7.04 -6.02
CA LYS A 66 -13.22 6.51 -6.61
C LYS A 66 -13.11 5.03 -7.04
N LEU A 67 -11.89 4.51 -7.22
CA LEU A 67 -11.63 3.11 -7.57
C LEU A 67 -11.73 2.16 -6.36
N PHE A 68 -11.81 2.70 -5.15
CA PHE A 68 -11.76 1.95 -3.90
C PHE A 68 -13.01 2.14 -3.07
N LYS A 69 -13.33 1.12 -2.26
CA LYS A 69 -14.33 1.24 -1.20
C LYS A 69 -13.92 2.32 -0.19
N ASN A 70 -14.90 2.86 0.51
CA ASN A 70 -14.63 3.79 1.60
C ASN A 70 -14.19 3.03 2.86
N PHE A 71 -13.05 3.45 3.39
CA PHE A 71 -12.50 2.97 4.66
C PHE A 71 -12.21 4.18 5.55
N THR A 72 -12.60 4.10 6.82
CA THR A 72 -12.34 5.16 7.81
C THR A 72 -10.84 5.40 7.98
N GLY A 73 -10.04 4.33 7.93
CA GLY A 73 -8.58 4.39 8.03
C GLY A 73 -7.85 4.70 6.72
N ALA A 74 -8.54 5.04 5.63
CA ALA A 74 -7.88 5.41 4.36
C ALA A 74 -6.93 6.59 4.58
N ARG A 75 -5.64 6.43 4.18
CA ARG A 75 -4.59 7.40 4.45
C ARG A 75 -4.02 8.02 3.19
N GLN A 76 -3.56 7.20 2.27
CA GLN A 76 -2.83 7.62 1.07
C GLN A 76 -3.20 6.71 -0.10
N ILE A 77 -2.99 7.19 -1.31
CA ILE A 77 -2.99 6.34 -2.50
C ILE A 77 -1.57 6.33 -3.05
N ILE A 78 -1.09 5.14 -3.36
CA ILE A 78 0.20 4.96 -4.03
C ILE A 78 -0.08 4.47 -5.45
N GLU A 79 0.48 5.18 -6.41
CA GLU A 79 0.44 4.85 -7.84
C GLU A 79 1.85 4.51 -8.30
N MET A 80 2.00 3.37 -8.96
CA MET A 80 3.30 2.90 -9.45
C MET A 80 3.25 2.71 -10.97
N ASP A 81 4.20 3.35 -11.64
CA ASP A 81 4.53 3.09 -13.04
C ASP A 81 5.55 1.94 -13.10
N ILE A 82 5.20 0.87 -13.80
CA ILE A 82 5.99 -0.35 -13.92
C ILE A 82 6.98 -0.20 -15.07
N ASN A 83 8.27 -0.30 -14.77
CA ASN A 83 9.35 -0.24 -15.74
C ASN A 83 9.79 -1.63 -16.19
N GLN A 84 9.73 -2.60 -15.28
CA GLN A 84 10.18 -3.96 -15.51
C GLN A 84 9.35 -4.96 -14.73
N VAL A 85 9.09 -6.10 -15.35
CA VAL A 85 8.44 -7.26 -14.74
C VAL A 85 9.41 -8.42 -14.79
N GLN A 86 9.54 -9.14 -13.69
CA GLN A 86 10.35 -10.33 -13.59
C GLN A 86 9.57 -11.46 -12.94
N THR A 87 9.64 -12.63 -13.52
CA THR A 87 9.16 -13.87 -12.89
C THR A 87 10.35 -14.77 -12.53
N SER A 88 10.19 -15.56 -11.49
CA SER A 88 11.11 -16.62 -11.10
C SER A 88 10.35 -17.80 -10.52
N CYS A 89 11.01 -18.97 -10.47
CA CYS A 89 10.41 -20.13 -9.82
C CYS A 89 10.17 -19.85 -8.32
N GLY A 90 9.04 -20.31 -7.83
CA GLY A 90 8.66 -20.23 -6.42
C GLY A 90 8.91 -21.52 -5.65
N TYR A 91 9.89 -22.36 -6.03
CA TYR A 91 10.06 -23.70 -5.48
C TYR A 91 10.30 -23.76 -3.98
N ALA A 92 10.81 -22.70 -3.37
CA ALA A 92 10.98 -22.59 -1.93
C ALA A 92 9.83 -21.85 -1.22
N VAL A 93 8.82 -21.36 -1.96
CA VAL A 93 7.63 -20.76 -1.37
C VAL A 93 6.75 -21.88 -0.82
N PRO A 94 6.33 -21.84 0.46
CA PRO A 94 5.52 -22.89 1.04
C PRO A 94 4.09 -22.86 0.50
N PHE A 95 3.40 -24.00 0.57
CA PHE A 95 1.96 -24.03 0.39
C PHE A 95 1.26 -23.36 1.58
N MET A 96 0.24 -22.54 1.30
CA MET A 96 -0.59 -21.91 2.33
C MET A 96 -2.04 -21.85 1.89
N GLU A 97 -2.94 -22.20 2.79
CA GLU A 97 -4.39 -22.09 2.57
C GLU A 97 -4.89 -20.73 3.08
N TYR A 98 -5.60 -20.01 2.22
CA TYR A 98 -6.32 -18.81 2.64
C TYR A 98 -7.52 -19.19 3.50
N LYS A 99 -7.54 -18.73 4.74
CA LYS A 99 -8.63 -19.03 5.67
C LYS A 99 -9.73 -17.96 5.62
N GLN A 100 -9.35 -16.72 5.88
CA GLN A 100 -10.29 -15.58 5.89
C GLN A 100 -9.54 -14.25 6.09
N GLU A 101 -10.20 -13.14 5.76
CA GLU A 101 -9.75 -11.79 6.11
C GLU A 101 -9.90 -11.51 7.60
N ARG A 102 -9.03 -10.62 8.13
CA ARG A 102 -9.16 -10.06 9.47
C ARG A 102 -9.96 -8.77 9.44
N THR A 103 -10.87 -8.58 10.39
CA THR A 103 -11.73 -7.40 10.51
C THR A 103 -11.19 -6.35 11.48
N GLN A 104 -10.25 -6.73 12.35
CA GLN A 104 -9.77 -5.94 13.49
C GLN A 104 -9.29 -4.53 13.12
N LEU A 105 -8.59 -4.37 11.96
CA LEU A 105 -8.14 -3.04 11.54
C LEU A 105 -9.32 -2.12 11.26
N ASN A 106 -10.27 -2.58 10.45
CA ASN A 106 -11.47 -1.80 10.11
C ASN A 106 -12.32 -1.47 11.34
N GLU A 107 -12.49 -2.43 12.25
CA GLU A 107 -13.23 -2.22 13.51
C GLU A 107 -12.53 -1.19 14.41
N SER A 108 -11.19 -1.26 14.52
CA SER A 108 -10.40 -0.27 15.26
C SER A 108 -10.52 1.13 14.65
N ASP A 109 -10.46 1.23 13.33
CA ASP A 109 -10.56 2.50 12.63
C ASP A 109 -11.96 3.11 12.76
N LEU A 110 -13.01 2.28 12.69
CA LEU A 110 -14.39 2.72 12.94
C LEU A 110 -14.58 3.25 14.37
N LYS A 111 -13.99 2.58 15.38
CA LYS A 111 -14.06 3.03 16.78
C LYS A 111 -13.37 4.38 16.99
N LYS A 112 -12.23 4.61 16.33
CA LYS A 112 -11.52 5.90 16.41
C LYS A 112 -12.28 7.03 15.70
N GLY A 113 -13.02 6.69 14.66
CA GLY A 113 -13.62 7.67 13.76
C GLY A 113 -12.58 8.46 12.97
N ARG A 114 -13.02 9.31 12.05
CA ARG A 114 -12.10 10.04 11.17
C ARG A 114 -11.18 11.01 11.91
N ASP A 115 -11.70 11.70 12.90
CA ASP A 115 -10.90 12.67 13.69
C ASP A 115 -9.85 11.96 14.54
N GLY A 116 -10.20 10.83 15.17
CA GLY A 116 -9.26 10.01 15.90
C GLY A 116 -8.15 9.42 15.00
N ILE A 117 -8.47 9.05 13.77
CA ILE A 117 -7.48 8.61 12.78
C ILE A 117 -6.52 9.75 12.41
N LYS A 118 -7.02 10.96 12.16
CA LYS A 118 -6.17 12.13 11.87
C LYS A 118 -5.27 12.50 13.05
N GLN A 119 -5.77 12.39 14.27
CA GLN A 119 -4.95 12.58 15.46
C GLN A 119 -3.87 11.52 15.57
N TYR A 120 -4.21 10.24 15.34
CA TYR A 120 -3.25 9.14 15.33
C TYR A 120 -2.12 9.36 14.30
N TRP A 121 -2.41 9.91 13.12
CA TRP A 121 -1.36 10.23 12.14
C TRP A 121 -0.38 11.27 12.67
N LYS A 122 -0.87 12.32 13.35
CA LYS A 122 -0.01 13.35 13.95
C LYS A 122 0.90 12.79 15.03
N ASP A 123 0.38 11.85 15.82
CA ASP A 123 1.10 11.30 16.96
C ASP A 123 2.10 10.20 16.56
N HIS A 124 1.80 9.43 15.49
CA HIS A 124 2.52 8.19 15.21
C HIS A 124 3.01 8.02 13.76
N ASN A 125 2.51 8.82 12.81
CA ASN A 125 2.80 8.59 11.39
C ASN A 125 3.48 9.77 10.68
N THR A 126 4.05 10.71 11.39
CA THR A 126 4.74 11.88 10.80
C THR A 126 6.17 11.60 10.39
N LYS A 127 6.80 10.59 11.02
CA LYS A 127 8.17 10.19 10.73
C LYS A 127 8.30 8.68 10.60
N SER A 128 9.26 8.26 9.75
CA SER A 128 9.69 6.87 9.65
C SER A 128 10.61 6.49 10.81
N LEU A 129 10.96 5.20 10.91
CA LEU A 129 11.96 4.70 11.84
C LEU A 129 13.33 5.36 11.65
N ASP A 130 13.68 5.71 10.40
CA ASP A 130 14.91 6.43 10.04
C ASP A 130 14.81 7.96 10.24
N GLY A 131 13.69 8.46 10.76
CA GLY A 131 13.46 9.87 11.03
C GLY A 131 13.07 10.72 9.81
N PHE A 132 12.76 10.11 8.65
CA PHE A 132 12.30 10.84 7.48
C PHE A 132 10.83 11.24 7.61
N GLU A 133 10.48 12.43 7.12
CA GLU A 133 9.09 12.88 7.03
C GLU A 133 8.27 11.97 6.11
N THR A 134 6.99 11.83 6.41
CA THR A 134 6.05 10.96 5.69
C THR A 134 4.99 11.73 4.92
N ILE A 135 4.96 13.04 5.10
CA ILE A 135 4.00 14.00 4.51
C ILE A 135 4.78 15.18 3.94
#